data_d8e31918f07c356145f6d78f24218003
#
_entry.id   d8e31918f07c356145f6d78f24218003
#
_cell.length_a   1.000
_cell.length_b   1.000
_cell.length_c   1.000
_cell.angle_alpha   90.00
_cell.angle_beta   90.00
_cell.angle_gamma   90.00
#
_symmetry.space_group_name_H-M   'P 1'
#
loop_
_entity.id
_entity.type
_entity.pdbx_description
1 polymer ?
#
loop_
_entity_poly.entity_id
_entity_poly.type
_entity_poly.pdbx_seq_one_letter_code
_entity_poly.pdbx_strand_id
1 'polypeptide(L)'
;MGIEEKIKDIEEEIQKTPYNKATSHHIGKLKAKLSKLKEESIQRSSSGTKGQGFHVKKSGDATVVLVGFPSVGKSTLLNELTNAESKVGAYQFTTLDIVPGVMEYKNAKIQVFDIPGIITGASSGKGRGREILSVARTAELIIVVLDVLNPQHLDVILKELRNIGIRPNERPPDVTVNRRRTGGVHVSSTVPLTHLDEKTIRSIINEYGMHNADVLFRDDVTMDQFIDVLDRNKSYVPMLILLNKVDLVDKAYLEEMKKQLPEFIPISADKKLNIDNLKETIFENLNLVRVYLKPQGRKADMNDPLAVSYTHLRAHETLRHLV
;
A
#
# COMPACT_ATOMS: atom_id res chain seq x y z
N MET A 1 -2.58 -31.49 -8.74
CA MET A 1 -2.54 -30.12 -9.28
C MET A 1 -2.30 -29.16 -8.13
N GLY A 2 -1.16 -28.51 -8.11
CA GLY A 2 -0.80 -27.54 -7.07
C GLY A 2 -1.62 -26.25 -7.19
N ILE A 3 -1.62 -25.40 -6.13
CA ILE A 3 -2.30 -24.10 -6.20
C ILE A 3 -1.63 -23.20 -7.26
N GLU A 4 -0.32 -23.26 -7.38
CA GLU A 4 0.45 -22.47 -8.36
C GLU A 4 0.10 -22.85 -9.81
N GLU A 5 -0.08 -24.14 -10.10
CA GLU A 5 -0.54 -24.60 -11.41
C GLU A 5 -1.93 -24.07 -11.73
N LYS A 6 -2.86 -24.14 -10.76
CA LYS A 6 -4.23 -23.60 -10.93
C LYS A 6 -4.25 -22.09 -11.16
N ILE A 7 -3.37 -21.33 -10.48
CA ILE A 7 -3.21 -19.89 -10.67
C ILE A 7 -2.77 -19.62 -12.11
N LYS A 8 -1.75 -20.33 -12.58
CA LYS A 8 -1.21 -20.19 -13.93
C LYS A 8 -2.25 -20.51 -15.00
N ASP A 9 -2.96 -21.64 -14.85
CA ASP A 9 -4.02 -22.04 -15.79
C ASP A 9 -5.12 -20.96 -15.90
N ILE A 10 -5.54 -20.38 -14.77
CA ILE A 10 -6.56 -19.33 -14.75
C ILE A 10 -6.02 -18.03 -15.37
N GLU A 11 -4.78 -17.65 -15.10
CA GLU A 11 -4.15 -16.48 -15.71
C GLU A 11 -4.05 -16.63 -17.22
N GLU A 12 -3.68 -17.82 -17.72
CA GLU A 12 -3.67 -18.12 -19.16
C GLU A 12 -5.08 -18.09 -19.77
N GLU A 13 -6.09 -18.61 -19.08
CA GLU A 13 -7.48 -18.58 -19.53
C GLU A 13 -8.00 -17.14 -19.64
N ILE A 14 -7.70 -16.28 -18.64
CA ILE A 14 -8.06 -14.86 -18.67
C ILE A 14 -7.39 -14.16 -19.87
N GLN A 15 -6.10 -14.44 -20.13
CA GLN A 15 -5.38 -13.83 -21.26
C GLN A 15 -5.93 -14.24 -22.62
N LYS A 16 -6.36 -15.51 -22.76
CA LYS A 16 -6.93 -16.05 -24.02
C LYS A 16 -8.38 -15.61 -24.25
N THR A 17 -9.08 -15.17 -23.21
CA THR A 17 -10.49 -14.77 -23.29
C THR A 17 -10.62 -13.30 -23.66
N PRO A 18 -11.13 -12.95 -24.85
CA PRO A 18 -11.32 -11.55 -25.23
C PRO A 18 -12.35 -10.88 -24.31
N TYR A 19 -12.03 -9.68 -23.84
CA TYR A 19 -12.92 -8.91 -22.97
C TYR A 19 -14.04 -8.27 -23.79
N ASN A 20 -15.27 -8.71 -23.58
CA ASN A 20 -16.48 -8.12 -24.15
C ASN A 20 -17.69 -8.36 -23.23
N LYS A 21 -18.84 -7.75 -23.55
CA LYS A 21 -20.05 -7.86 -22.73
C LYS A 21 -20.54 -9.31 -22.52
N ALA A 22 -20.29 -10.21 -23.47
CA ALA A 22 -20.69 -11.61 -23.36
C ALA A 22 -19.76 -12.42 -22.42
N THR A 23 -18.47 -12.08 -22.38
CA THR A 23 -17.44 -12.77 -21.59
C THR A 23 -17.16 -12.10 -20.24
N SER A 24 -17.65 -10.89 -20.00
CA SER A 24 -17.38 -10.13 -18.77
C SER A 24 -17.70 -10.91 -17.49
N HIS A 25 -18.85 -11.61 -17.45
CA HIS A 25 -19.23 -12.40 -16.29
C HIS A 25 -18.32 -13.62 -16.06
N HIS A 26 -17.84 -14.25 -17.14
CA HIS A 26 -16.88 -15.36 -17.05
C HIS A 26 -15.53 -14.88 -16.55
N ILE A 27 -15.01 -13.80 -17.13
CA ILE A 27 -13.77 -13.17 -16.68
C ILE A 27 -13.89 -12.73 -15.22
N GLY A 28 -15.03 -12.17 -14.81
CA GLY A 28 -15.29 -11.81 -13.41
C GLY A 28 -15.20 -12.98 -12.47
N LYS A 29 -15.78 -14.13 -12.85
CA LYS A 29 -15.69 -15.36 -12.08
C LYS A 29 -14.24 -15.88 -12.00
N LEU A 30 -13.50 -15.87 -13.11
CA LEU A 30 -12.10 -16.28 -13.14
C LEU A 30 -11.22 -15.39 -12.28
N LYS A 31 -11.38 -14.06 -12.35
CA LYS A 31 -10.64 -13.10 -11.50
C LYS A 31 -10.95 -13.28 -10.02
N ALA A 32 -12.22 -13.49 -9.66
CA ALA A 32 -12.62 -13.77 -8.29
C ALA A 32 -11.98 -15.07 -7.76
N LYS A 33 -11.98 -16.12 -8.57
CA LYS A 33 -11.32 -17.39 -8.25
C LYS A 33 -9.81 -17.25 -8.13
N LEU A 34 -9.19 -16.47 -9.02
CA LEU A 34 -7.76 -16.17 -8.99
C LEU A 34 -7.37 -15.44 -7.70
N SER A 35 -8.15 -14.41 -7.29
CA SER A 35 -7.90 -13.68 -6.06
C SER A 35 -7.95 -14.58 -4.83
N LYS A 36 -8.96 -15.44 -4.73
CA LYS A 36 -9.06 -16.43 -3.66
C LYS A 36 -7.89 -17.41 -3.62
N LEU A 37 -7.48 -17.94 -4.76
CA LEU A 37 -6.34 -18.87 -4.83
C LEU A 37 -5.02 -18.19 -4.44
N LYS A 38 -4.82 -16.93 -4.85
CA LYS A 38 -3.65 -16.14 -4.41
C LYS A 38 -3.65 -15.93 -2.90
N GLU A 39 -4.80 -15.61 -2.30
CA GLU A 39 -4.92 -15.48 -0.86
C GLU A 39 -4.67 -16.84 -0.14
N GLU A 40 -5.24 -17.92 -0.64
CA GLU A 40 -5.02 -19.27 -0.10
C GLU A 40 -3.55 -19.69 -0.20
N SER A 41 -2.87 -19.36 -1.30
CA SER A 41 -1.43 -19.59 -1.45
C SER A 41 -0.62 -18.86 -0.39
N ILE A 42 -0.92 -17.59 -0.15
CA ILE A 42 -0.28 -16.79 0.91
C ILE A 42 -0.55 -17.37 2.29
N GLN A 43 -1.76 -17.86 2.55
CA GLN A 43 -2.11 -18.46 3.86
C GLN A 43 -1.43 -19.83 4.07
N ARG A 44 -1.33 -20.67 3.05
CA ARG A 44 -0.71 -22.01 3.16
C ARG A 44 0.79 -21.95 3.34
N SER A 45 1.47 -21.01 2.71
CA SER A 45 2.91 -20.81 2.88
C SER A 45 3.30 -20.44 4.33
N SER A 46 2.33 -20.09 5.16
CA SER A 46 2.52 -19.68 6.55
C SER A 46 2.10 -20.73 7.60
N SER A 47 1.52 -21.86 7.20
CA SER A 47 1.01 -22.87 8.15
C SER A 47 2.10 -23.73 8.79
N GLY A 48 3.37 -23.58 8.40
CA GLY A 48 4.50 -24.34 8.92
C GLY A 48 5.06 -23.86 10.27
N THR A 49 4.73 -22.68 10.73
CA THR A 49 5.18 -22.14 12.01
C THR A 49 4.01 -21.51 12.75
N LYS A 50 3.57 -22.15 13.83
CA LYS A 50 2.77 -21.49 14.89
C LYS A 50 3.69 -20.44 15.55
N GLY A 51 4.03 -19.39 14.83
CA GLY A 51 4.83 -18.26 15.30
C GLY A 51 3.92 -17.06 15.53
N GLN A 52 4.24 -16.32 16.56
CA GLN A 52 3.67 -15.00 16.89
C GLN A 52 3.43 -14.20 15.62
N GLY A 53 2.22 -13.69 15.41
CA GLY A 53 1.89 -12.89 14.25
C GLY A 53 2.93 -11.75 14.11
N PHE A 54 3.47 -11.59 12.91
CA PHE A 54 4.40 -10.49 12.60
C PHE A 54 3.64 -9.17 12.78
N HIS A 55 3.66 -8.66 13.99
CA HIS A 55 3.11 -7.36 14.30
C HIS A 55 4.29 -6.42 14.54
N VAL A 56 4.59 -5.59 13.54
CA VAL A 56 5.54 -4.50 13.73
C VAL A 56 4.93 -3.56 14.75
N LYS A 57 5.51 -3.51 15.95
CA LYS A 57 5.04 -2.57 16.96
C LYS A 57 5.29 -1.16 16.43
N LYS A 58 4.24 -0.41 16.21
CA LYS A 58 4.33 1.00 15.84
C LYS A 58 5.04 1.73 16.99
N SER A 59 6.21 2.28 16.70
CA SER A 59 6.99 3.09 17.62
C SER A 59 7.28 4.42 16.92
N GLY A 60 6.64 5.48 17.33
CA GLY A 60 6.68 6.79 16.67
C GLY A 60 5.32 7.23 16.16
N ASP A 61 5.30 8.38 15.49
CA ASP A 61 4.08 9.06 15.07
C ASP A 61 3.56 8.53 13.73
N ALA A 62 4.46 8.06 12.85
CA ALA A 62 4.12 7.50 11.55
C ALA A 62 5.13 6.44 11.08
N THR A 63 4.71 5.65 10.10
CA THR A 63 5.52 4.57 9.50
C THR A 63 5.61 4.73 7.99
N VAL A 64 6.83 4.75 7.46
CA VAL A 64 7.16 4.85 6.05
C VAL A 64 7.91 3.60 5.61
N VAL A 65 7.62 3.09 4.42
CA VAL A 65 8.27 1.91 3.86
C VAL A 65 8.96 2.27 2.55
N LEU A 66 10.25 1.95 2.46
CA LEU A 66 11.05 2.07 1.23
C LEU A 66 10.92 0.80 0.39
N VAL A 67 10.62 0.96 -0.89
CA VAL A 67 10.48 -0.12 -1.87
C VAL A 67 11.32 0.20 -3.09
N GLY A 68 12.02 -0.77 -3.64
CA GLY A 68 12.83 -0.56 -4.84
C GLY A 68 13.75 -1.75 -5.09
N PHE A 69 14.29 -1.83 -6.31
CA PHE A 69 15.25 -2.86 -6.69
C PHE A 69 16.53 -2.82 -5.84
N PRO A 70 17.33 -3.88 -5.80
CA PRO A 70 18.67 -3.83 -5.22
C PRO A 70 19.51 -2.71 -5.87
N SER A 71 20.42 -2.11 -5.11
CA SER A 71 21.39 -1.11 -5.58
C SER A 71 20.81 0.21 -6.12
N VAL A 72 19.52 0.49 -5.94
CA VAL A 72 18.93 1.79 -6.29
C VAL A 72 19.26 2.90 -5.27
N GLY A 73 19.93 2.57 -4.17
CA GLY A 73 20.35 3.52 -3.13
C GLY A 73 19.39 3.65 -1.94
N LYS A 74 18.51 2.66 -1.67
CA LYS A 74 17.58 2.69 -0.52
C LYS A 74 18.30 2.83 0.82
N SER A 75 19.33 2.03 1.06
CA SER A 75 20.08 2.05 2.33
C SER A 75 20.86 3.35 2.50
N THR A 76 21.38 3.92 1.41
CA THR A 76 22.01 5.26 1.42
C THR A 76 20.97 6.31 1.77
N LEU A 77 19.80 6.26 1.15
CA LEU A 77 18.69 7.16 1.44
C LEU A 77 18.21 7.02 2.89
N LEU A 78 18.08 5.80 3.40
CA LEU A 78 17.71 5.56 4.78
C LEU A 78 18.70 6.24 5.74
N ASN A 79 20.00 6.08 5.52
CA ASN A 79 21.03 6.73 6.34
C ASN A 79 20.96 8.26 6.29
N GLU A 80 20.62 8.85 5.14
CA GLU A 80 20.48 10.30 4.99
C GLU A 80 19.18 10.86 5.59
N LEU A 81 18.11 10.08 5.58
CA LEU A 81 16.84 10.45 6.22
C LEU A 81 16.91 10.32 7.74
N THR A 82 17.62 9.30 8.22
CA THR A 82 17.77 9.00 9.64
C THR A 82 19.14 9.49 10.08
N ASN A 83 19.20 10.45 11.01
CA ASN A 83 20.49 10.89 11.55
C ASN A 83 21.29 9.67 12.02
N ALA A 84 22.58 9.59 11.65
CA ALA A 84 23.48 8.48 11.96
C ALA A 84 23.61 8.17 13.49
N GLU A 85 23.13 9.06 14.34
CA GLU A 85 23.06 8.90 15.80
C GLU A 85 21.75 8.27 16.30
N SER A 86 20.74 8.06 15.44
CA SER A 86 19.56 7.32 15.88
C SER A 86 19.99 5.88 16.12
N LYS A 87 20.22 5.56 17.41
CA LYS A 87 20.48 4.19 17.89
C LYS A 87 19.49 3.29 17.19
N VAL A 88 20.00 2.40 16.34
CA VAL A 88 19.24 1.26 15.81
C VAL A 88 18.56 0.63 17.02
N GLY A 89 17.30 0.99 17.23
CA GLY A 89 16.52 0.40 18.31
C GLY A 89 16.57 -1.09 18.05
N ALA A 90 17.01 -1.87 19.05
CA ALA A 90 17.10 -3.31 18.96
C ALA A 90 15.68 -3.89 18.77
N TYR A 91 15.16 -3.77 17.57
CA TYR A 91 13.94 -4.45 17.16
C TYR A 91 14.35 -5.88 16.84
N GLN A 92 13.94 -6.80 17.68
CA GLN A 92 14.09 -8.23 17.46
C GLN A 92 13.16 -8.67 16.32
N PHE A 93 13.54 -8.38 15.09
CA PHE A 93 12.97 -9.03 13.91
C PHE A 93 13.71 -10.34 13.70
N THR A 94 13.11 -11.43 14.11
CA THR A 94 13.79 -12.74 14.14
C THR A 94 13.93 -13.38 12.76
N THR A 95 13.35 -12.83 11.66
CA THR A 95 13.31 -13.53 10.36
C THR A 95 13.44 -12.64 9.11
N LEU A 96 13.25 -11.32 9.20
CA LEU A 96 13.44 -10.38 8.09
C LEU A 96 14.63 -9.46 8.37
N ASP A 97 15.50 -9.31 7.37
CA ASP A 97 16.60 -8.32 7.38
C ASP A 97 16.04 -6.90 7.13
N ILE A 98 15.02 -6.49 7.91
CA ILE A 98 14.47 -5.14 7.83
C ILE A 98 15.41 -4.21 8.58
N VAL A 99 15.89 -3.18 7.91
CA VAL A 99 16.69 -2.13 8.54
C VAL A 99 15.75 -1.00 8.97
N PRO A 100 15.48 -0.83 10.27
CA PRO A 100 14.67 0.27 10.76
C PRO A 100 15.53 1.52 10.91
N GLY A 101 14.99 2.67 10.53
CA GLY A 101 15.53 3.97 10.86
C GLY A 101 14.45 4.86 11.46
N VAL A 102 14.83 5.91 12.18
CA VAL A 102 13.91 6.92 12.68
C VAL A 102 14.32 8.27 12.13
N MET A 103 13.46 8.87 11.35
CA MET A 103 13.58 10.25 10.88
C MET A 103 12.88 11.18 11.87
N GLU A 104 13.61 12.13 12.42
CA GLU A 104 13.04 13.20 13.23
C GLU A 104 12.89 14.44 12.37
N TYR A 105 11.64 14.90 12.20
CA TYR A 105 11.32 16.07 11.41
C TYR A 105 10.13 16.83 12.00
N LYS A 106 10.28 18.12 12.22
CA LYS A 106 9.23 18.99 12.80
C LYS A 106 8.58 18.42 14.09
N ASN A 107 9.39 17.86 14.98
CA ASN A 107 8.99 17.17 16.22
C ASN A 107 8.21 15.85 15.99
N ALA A 108 8.12 15.36 14.76
CA ALA A 108 7.57 14.04 14.46
C ALA A 108 8.70 13.01 14.43
N LYS A 109 8.45 11.83 15.01
CA LYS A 109 9.29 10.65 14.93
C LYS A 109 8.69 9.68 13.91
N ILE A 110 9.27 9.63 12.72
CA ILE A 110 8.77 8.83 11.61
C ILE A 110 9.67 7.61 11.46
N GLN A 111 9.10 6.42 11.62
CA GLN A 111 9.81 5.16 11.37
C GLN A 111 9.94 4.95 9.87
N VAL A 112 11.14 4.67 9.40
CA VAL A 112 11.42 4.35 8.01
C VAL A 112 11.98 2.94 7.93
N PHE A 113 11.35 2.07 7.16
CA PHE A 113 11.77 0.69 6.97
C PHE A 113 12.28 0.46 5.55
N ASP A 114 13.50 -0.04 5.42
CA ASP A 114 13.97 -0.64 4.16
C ASP A 114 13.57 -2.11 4.15
N ILE A 115 12.69 -2.48 3.22
CA ILE A 115 12.25 -3.86 3.05
C ILE A 115 12.95 -4.47 1.83
N PRO A 116 14.02 -5.26 2.05
CA PRO A 116 14.67 -5.97 0.97
C PRO A 116 13.78 -7.09 0.44
N GLY A 117 13.80 -7.33 -0.87
CA GLY A 117 13.19 -8.51 -1.46
C GLY A 117 11.71 -8.45 -1.81
N ILE A 118 11.04 -7.29 -1.72
CA ILE A 118 9.67 -7.14 -2.25
C ILE A 118 9.62 -7.52 -3.74
N ILE A 119 10.67 -7.19 -4.49
CA ILE A 119 10.69 -7.28 -5.96
C ILE A 119 11.21 -8.64 -6.46
N THR A 120 11.96 -9.39 -5.66
CA THR A 120 12.58 -10.64 -6.08
C THR A 120 11.86 -11.88 -5.54
N GLY A 121 10.54 -11.98 -5.72
CA GLY A 121 9.79 -13.21 -5.46
C GLY A 121 8.82 -13.18 -4.28
N ALA A 122 8.33 -12.01 -3.87
CA ALA A 122 7.27 -11.90 -2.86
C ALA A 122 5.98 -12.58 -3.35
N SER A 123 5.71 -12.52 -4.66
CA SER A 123 4.57 -13.19 -5.31
C SER A 123 4.80 -14.67 -5.60
N SER A 124 6.05 -15.14 -5.59
CA SER A 124 6.42 -16.52 -5.95
C SER A 124 6.39 -17.53 -4.79
N GLY A 125 5.63 -17.26 -3.72
CA GLY A 125 5.30 -18.29 -2.71
C GLY A 125 6.44 -18.70 -1.76
N LYS A 126 7.61 -18.07 -1.79
CA LYS A 126 8.75 -18.45 -0.93
C LYS A 126 8.66 -17.93 0.53
N GLY A 127 7.47 -17.90 1.11
CA GLY A 127 7.27 -17.67 2.54
C GLY A 127 7.39 -16.22 3.04
N ARG A 128 8.08 -15.34 2.34
CA ARG A 128 8.33 -13.94 2.78
C ARG A 128 7.24 -12.95 2.39
N GLY A 129 6.38 -13.25 1.41
CA GLY A 129 5.33 -12.34 0.93
C GLY A 129 4.36 -11.88 2.02
N ARG A 130 4.05 -12.74 2.99
CA ARG A 130 3.17 -12.42 4.11
C ARG A 130 3.80 -11.47 5.13
N GLU A 131 5.08 -11.64 5.40
CA GLU A 131 5.85 -10.80 6.31
C GLU A 131 5.98 -9.40 5.73
N ILE A 132 6.31 -9.30 4.46
CA ILE A 132 6.38 -8.07 3.68
C ILE A 132 5.01 -7.37 3.67
N LEU A 133 3.93 -8.11 3.40
CA LEU A 133 2.56 -7.59 3.42
C LEU A 133 2.17 -7.08 4.82
N SER A 134 2.58 -7.77 5.88
CA SER A 134 2.32 -7.35 7.26
C SER A 134 2.95 -6.00 7.56
N VAL A 135 4.22 -5.80 7.17
CA VAL A 135 4.92 -4.52 7.36
C VAL A 135 4.32 -3.44 6.46
N ALA A 136 4.09 -3.76 5.19
CA ALA A 136 3.52 -2.80 4.24
C ALA A 136 2.08 -2.37 4.61
N ARG A 137 1.31 -3.23 5.29
CA ARG A 137 -0.01 -2.87 5.84
C ARG A 137 0.06 -1.93 7.04
N THR A 138 1.17 -1.88 7.74
CA THR A 138 1.38 -0.91 8.83
C THR A 138 1.91 0.42 8.32
N ALA A 139 2.35 0.48 7.06
CA ALA A 139 2.84 1.69 6.45
C ALA A 139 1.71 2.70 6.21
N GLU A 140 1.97 3.94 6.57
CA GLU A 140 1.11 5.09 6.29
C GLU A 140 1.54 5.81 5.00
N LEU A 141 2.76 5.52 4.53
CA LEU A 141 3.31 6.01 3.27
C LEU A 141 4.28 4.99 2.68
N ILE A 142 4.18 4.74 1.38
CA ILE A 142 5.15 3.93 0.63
C ILE A 142 6.01 4.87 -0.21
N ILE A 143 7.31 4.67 -0.18
CA ILE A 143 8.25 5.41 -1.02
C ILE A 143 8.89 4.42 -1.99
N VAL A 144 8.60 4.58 -3.27
CA VAL A 144 9.22 3.81 -4.35
C VAL A 144 10.49 4.51 -4.79
N VAL A 145 11.63 3.86 -4.61
CA VAL A 145 12.94 4.38 -5.02
C VAL A 145 13.33 3.75 -6.34
N LEU A 146 13.47 4.57 -7.38
CA LEU A 146 13.90 4.19 -8.72
C LEU A 146 15.33 4.70 -8.98
N ASP A 147 16.07 3.94 -9.76
CA ASP A 147 17.31 4.41 -10.35
C ASP A 147 16.99 5.23 -11.61
N VAL A 148 17.59 6.41 -11.76
CA VAL A 148 17.37 7.30 -12.92
C VAL A 148 17.69 6.60 -14.25
N LEU A 149 18.59 5.62 -14.25
CA LEU A 149 18.97 4.85 -15.44
C LEU A 149 17.96 3.72 -15.77
N ASN A 150 17.07 3.37 -14.85
CA ASN A 150 16.13 2.26 -15.02
C ASN A 150 14.70 2.64 -14.57
N PRO A 151 14.08 3.66 -15.15
CA PRO A 151 12.76 4.14 -14.75
C PRO A 151 11.64 3.12 -15.00
N GLN A 152 11.83 2.21 -15.98
CA GLN A 152 10.87 1.13 -16.32
C GLN A 152 10.64 0.13 -15.19
N HIS A 153 11.45 0.14 -14.16
CA HIS A 153 11.24 -0.71 -12.97
C HIS A 153 9.97 -0.33 -12.20
N LEU A 154 9.40 0.86 -12.42
CA LEU A 154 8.17 1.30 -11.75
C LEU A 154 7.01 0.34 -11.98
N ASP A 155 6.77 -0.07 -13.22
CA ASP A 155 5.65 -0.96 -13.57
C ASP A 155 5.77 -2.32 -12.88
N VAL A 156 6.99 -2.85 -12.77
CA VAL A 156 7.25 -4.10 -12.07
C VAL A 156 6.95 -3.96 -10.59
N ILE A 157 7.39 -2.87 -9.97
CA ILE A 157 7.15 -2.59 -8.54
C ILE A 157 5.65 -2.46 -8.27
N LEU A 158 4.93 -1.68 -9.09
CA LEU A 158 3.48 -1.49 -8.95
C LEU A 158 2.72 -2.81 -9.08
N LYS A 159 3.13 -3.66 -10.03
CA LYS A 159 2.54 -4.99 -10.21
C LYS A 159 2.76 -5.88 -8.98
N GLU A 160 3.97 -5.89 -8.42
CA GLU A 160 4.28 -6.66 -7.22
C GLU A 160 3.51 -6.15 -5.99
N LEU A 161 3.42 -4.83 -5.80
CA LEU A 161 2.62 -4.23 -4.73
C LEU A 161 1.14 -4.64 -4.83
N ARG A 162 0.57 -4.60 -6.05
CA ARG A 162 -0.80 -5.04 -6.29
C ARG A 162 -1.00 -6.54 -6.04
N ASN A 163 -0.03 -7.36 -6.40
CA ASN A 163 -0.07 -8.81 -6.18
C ASN A 163 -0.13 -9.17 -4.70
N ILE A 164 0.58 -8.43 -3.85
CA ILE A 164 0.56 -8.61 -2.38
C ILE A 164 -0.63 -7.91 -1.70
N GLY A 165 -1.52 -7.27 -2.47
CA GLY A 165 -2.75 -6.66 -1.97
C GLY A 165 -2.63 -5.20 -1.54
N ILE A 166 -1.58 -4.49 -1.94
CA ILE A 166 -1.43 -3.05 -1.74
C ILE A 166 -1.97 -2.30 -2.95
N ARG A 167 -2.69 -1.21 -2.70
CA ARG A 167 -3.26 -0.31 -3.69
C ARG A 167 -2.67 1.08 -3.51
N PRO A 168 -1.50 1.35 -4.15
CA PRO A 168 -0.81 2.63 -4.01
C PRO A 168 -1.58 3.75 -4.70
N ASN A 169 -1.76 4.87 -4.01
CA ASN A 169 -2.46 6.07 -4.49
C ASN A 169 -3.90 5.83 -5.00
N GLU A 170 -4.52 4.71 -4.60
CA GLU A 170 -5.92 4.42 -4.89
C GLU A 170 -6.79 4.71 -3.65
N ARG A 171 -8.07 5.01 -3.88
CA ARG A 171 -9.07 5.12 -2.82
C ARG A 171 -9.82 3.81 -2.65
N PRO A 172 -10.16 3.42 -1.40
CA PRO A 172 -11.05 2.29 -1.21
C PRO A 172 -12.39 2.57 -1.89
N PRO A 173 -12.91 1.63 -2.71
CA PRO A 173 -14.19 1.81 -3.39
C PRO A 173 -15.36 1.92 -2.40
N ASP A 174 -16.28 2.87 -2.61
CA ASP A 174 -17.46 3.01 -1.76
C ASP A 174 -18.57 2.03 -2.20
N VAL A 175 -18.35 0.78 -1.83
CA VAL A 175 -19.29 -0.32 -2.06
C VAL A 175 -19.57 -1.03 -0.74
N THR A 176 -20.84 -1.16 -0.39
CA THR A 176 -21.28 -1.87 0.80
C THR A 176 -21.85 -3.22 0.42
N VAL A 177 -21.35 -4.31 1.05
CA VAL A 177 -21.83 -5.67 0.84
C VAL A 177 -22.29 -6.26 2.16
N ASN A 178 -23.58 -6.48 2.29
CA ASN A 178 -24.23 -7.05 3.47
C ASN A 178 -24.77 -8.44 3.17
N ARG A 179 -24.30 -9.47 3.87
CA ARG A 179 -24.85 -10.83 3.76
C ARG A 179 -26.24 -10.89 4.35
N ARG A 180 -27.15 -11.59 3.67
CA ARG A 180 -28.50 -11.91 4.15
C ARG A 180 -28.67 -13.41 4.38
N ARG A 181 -29.73 -13.81 5.09
CA ARG A 181 -30.07 -15.23 5.27
C ARG A 181 -30.81 -15.78 4.05
N THR A 182 -31.70 -14.99 3.47
CA THR A 182 -32.58 -15.36 2.35
C THR A 182 -32.76 -14.17 1.42
N GLY A 183 -33.38 -14.37 0.24
CA GLY A 183 -33.82 -13.30 -0.66
C GLY A 183 -32.96 -13.13 -1.90
N GLY A 184 -31.88 -13.89 -2.08
CA GLY A 184 -30.99 -13.75 -3.23
C GLY A 184 -30.06 -12.54 -3.15
N VAL A 185 -29.42 -12.21 -4.27
CA VAL A 185 -28.52 -11.05 -4.38
C VAL A 185 -29.31 -9.86 -4.94
N HIS A 186 -29.41 -8.80 -4.14
CA HIS A 186 -29.99 -7.52 -4.55
C HIS A 186 -28.86 -6.51 -4.81
N VAL A 187 -28.87 -5.90 -6.00
CA VAL A 187 -27.90 -4.90 -6.42
C VAL A 187 -28.61 -3.56 -6.53
N SER A 188 -28.08 -2.56 -5.83
CA SER A 188 -28.54 -1.18 -5.86
C SER A 188 -27.35 -0.27 -6.13
N SER A 189 -27.58 0.84 -6.83
CA SER A 189 -26.54 1.82 -7.12
C SER A 189 -27.10 3.22 -7.05
N THR A 190 -26.32 4.16 -6.53
CA THR A 190 -26.62 5.61 -6.53
C THR A 190 -26.00 6.32 -7.73
N VAL A 191 -25.11 5.64 -8.47
CA VAL A 191 -24.42 6.14 -9.66
C VAL A 191 -24.60 5.17 -10.83
N PRO A 192 -24.54 5.60 -12.08
CA PRO A 192 -24.52 4.69 -13.22
C PRO A 192 -23.29 3.78 -13.15
N LEU A 193 -23.48 2.46 -13.28
CA LEU A 193 -22.39 1.51 -13.38
C LEU A 193 -22.00 1.33 -14.86
N THR A 194 -20.81 1.81 -15.23
CA THR A 194 -20.32 1.73 -16.61
C THR A 194 -19.39 0.54 -16.83
N HIS A 195 -18.73 0.06 -15.78
CA HIS A 195 -17.73 -1.01 -15.83
C HIS A 195 -18.27 -2.39 -15.44
N LEU A 196 -19.38 -2.44 -14.73
CA LEU A 196 -19.98 -3.69 -14.22
C LEU A 196 -21.46 -3.79 -14.58
N ASP A 197 -21.87 -4.93 -15.07
CA ASP A 197 -23.27 -5.30 -15.19
C ASP A 197 -23.73 -6.18 -14.01
N GLU A 198 -25.04 -6.22 -13.78
CA GLU A 198 -25.63 -6.97 -12.68
C GLU A 198 -25.33 -8.47 -12.74
N LYS A 199 -25.24 -9.04 -13.96
CA LYS A 199 -24.91 -10.44 -14.16
C LYS A 199 -23.48 -10.76 -13.71
N THR A 200 -22.55 -9.88 -14.03
CA THR A 200 -21.15 -10.00 -13.60
C THR A 200 -21.03 -9.85 -12.08
N ILE A 201 -21.72 -8.87 -11.48
CA ILE A 201 -21.76 -8.67 -10.03
C ILE A 201 -22.25 -9.93 -9.32
N ARG A 202 -23.38 -10.50 -9.75
CA ARG A 202 -23.95 -11.74 -9.19
C ARG A 202 -23.00 -12.92 -9.34
N SER A 203 -22.32 -13.06 -10.48
CA SER A 203 -21.36 -14.13 -10.72
C SER A 203 -20.16 -14.07 -9.79
N ILE A 204 -19.63 -12.86 -9.57
CA ILE A 204 -18.50 -12.63 -8.65
C ILE A 204 -18.94 -12.95 -7.20
N ILE A 205 -20.08 -12.43 -6.75
CA ILE A 205 -20.59 -12.66 -5.39
C ILE A 205 -20.83 -14.15 -5.12
N ASN A 206 -21.40 -14.87 -6.09
CA ASN A 206 -21.63 -16.30 -5.97
C ASN A 206 -20.31 -17.08 -5.84
N GLU A 207 -19.24 -16.64 -6.54
CA GLU A 207 -17.91 -17.24 -6.40
C GLU A 207 -17.36 -17.07 -4.97
N TYR A 208 -17.73 -15.99 -4.27
CA TYR A 208 -17.42 -15.80 -2.84
C TYR A 208 -18.35 -16.58 -1.90
N GLY A 209 -19.24 -17.46 -2.43
CA GLY A 209 -20.16 -18.25 -1.64
C GLY A 209 -21.25 -17.43 -0.97
N MET A 210 -21.54 -16.25 -1.51
CA MET A 210 -22.60 -15.37 -1.01
C MET A 210 -23.82 -15.46 -1.95
N HIS A 211 -24.75 -16.36 -1.65
CA HIS A 211 -25.96 -16.54 -2.46
C HIS A 211 -27.08 -15.58 -2.09
N ASN A 212 -26.98 -14.92 -0.94
CA ASN A 212 -27.93 -13.92 -0.45
C ASN A 212 -27.16 -12.72 0.09
N ALA A 213 -27.29 -11.57 -0.56
CA ALA A 213 -26.60 -10.35 -0.18
C ALA A 213 -27.29 -9.10 -0.73
N ASP A 214 -27.17 -7.99 -0.01
CA ASP A 214 -27.43 -6.65 -0.53
C ASP A 214 -26.11 -5.99 -0.88
N VAL A 215 -26.03 -5.47 -2.07
CA VAL A 215 -24.87 -4.74 -2.58
C VAL A 215 -25.30 -3.35 -2.98
N LEU A 216 -24.68 -2.35 -2.37
CA LEU A 216 -24.92 -0.95 -2.66
C LEU A 216 -23.65 -0.31 -3.19
N PHE A 217 -23.72 0.16 -4.43
CA PHE A 217 -22.63 0.91 -5.08
C PHE A 217 -22.90 2.41 -4.96
N ARG A 218 -21.91 3.15 -4.45
CA ARG A 218 -21.88 4.62 -4.44
C ARG A 218 -20.80 5.19 -5.35
N ASP A 219 -19.94 4.32 -5.88
CA ASP A 219 -18.93 4.63 -6.89
C ASP A 219 -19.12 3.75 -8.12
N ASP A 220 -18.71 4.25 -9.30
CA ASP A 220 -18.60 3.46 -10.52
C ASP A 220 -17.27 2.69 -10.51
N VAL A 221 -17.32 1.47 -10.03
CA VAL A 221 -16.14 0.64 -9.75
C VAL A 221 -15.85 -0.36 -10.86
N THR A 222 -14.57 -0.62 -11.08
CA THR A 222 -14.13 -1.70 -11.96
C THR A 222 -14.34 -3.07 -11.31
N MET A 223 -14.24 -4.12 -12.12
CA MET A 223 -14.32 -5.51 -11.66
C MET A 223 -13.26 -5.84 -10.59
N ASP A 224 -12.03 -5.37 -10.79
CA ASP A 224 -10.94 -5.63 -9.86
C ASP A 224 -11.15 -4.90 -8.52
N GLN A 225 -11.64 -3.67 -8.56
CA GLN A 225 -12.01 -2.92 -7.35
C GLN A 225 -13.16 -3.59 -6.59
N PHE A 226 -14.15 -4.13 -7.29
CA PHE A 226 -15.23 -4.86 -6.64
C PHE A 226 -14.74 -6.15 -5.96
N ILE A 227 -13.84 -6.88 -6.61
CA ILE A 227 -13.17 -8.05 -6.01
C ILE A 227 -12.38 -7.65 -4.77
N ASP A 228 -11.67 -6.53 -4.80
CA ASP A 228 -10.93 -6.01 -3.65
C ASP A 228 -11.82 -5.72 -2.43
N VAL A 229 -13.05 -5.22 -2.67
CA VAL A 229 -14.05 -5.03 -1.59
C VAL A 229 -14.46 -6.36 -0.96
N LEU A 230 -14.61 -7.40 -1.77
CA LEU A 230 -15.01 -8.73 -1.28
C LEU A 230 -13.89 -9.44 -0.52
N ASP A 231 -12.66 -9.26 -0.95
CA ASP A 231 -11.46 -9.84 -0.30
C ASP A 231 -11.21 -9.25 1.09
N ARG A 232 -11.53 -7.97 1.34
CA ARG A 232 -11.37 -7.24 2.61
C ARG A 232 -9.93 -7.24 3.18
N ASN A 233 -8.96 -7.61 2.39
CA ASN A 233 -7.56 -7.75 2.81
C ASN A 233 -6.62 -6.81 2.07
N LYS A 234 -7.16 -5.84 1.33
CA LYS A 234 -6.38 -4.85 0.61
C LYS A 234 -6.04 -3.65 1.48
N SER A 235 -4.88 -3.06 1.24
CA SER A 235 -4.40 -1.86 1.92
C SER A 235 -4.24 -0.74 0.90
N TYR A 236 -4.92 0.37 1.15
CA TYR A 236 -4.86 1.57 0.32
C TYR A 236 -3.92 2.55 0.99
N VAL A 237 -2.77 2.80 0.37
CA VAL A 237 -1.68 3.56 0.99
C VAL A 237 -1.18 4.63 0.02
N PRO A 238 -0.98 5.88 0.45
CA PRO A 238 -0.33 6.88 -0.37
C PRO A 238 1.09 6.44 -0.74
N MET A 239 1.53 6.84 -1.93
CA MET A 239 2.83 6.45 -2.47
C MET A 239 3.54 7.67 -3.08
N LEU A 240 4.81 7.81 -2.77
CA LEU A 240 5.73 8.74 -3.43
C LEU A 240 6.70 7.98 -4.34
N ILE A 241 7.03 8.58 -5.47
CA ILE A 241 8.03 8.05 -6.39
C ILE A 241 9.26 8.93 -6.27
N LEU A 242 10.40 8.33 -5.97
CA LEU A 242 11.71 8.99 -5.97
C LEU A 242 12.53 8.50 -7.13
N LEU A 243 13.09 9.43 -7.89
CA LEU A 243 14.08 9.15 -8.91
C LEU A 243 15.46 9.49 -8.34
N ASN A 244 16.21 8.46 -7.95
CA ASN A 244 17.51 8.62 -7.30
C ASN A 244 18.67 8.62 -8.31
N LYS A 245 19.82 9.09 -7.88
CA LYS A 245 21.06 9.23 -8.65
C LYS A 245 20.94 10.25 -9.81
N VAL A 246 20.15 11.30 -9.59
CA VAL A 246 19.97 12.34 -10.63
C VAL A 246 21.24 13.15 -10.93
N ASP A 247 22.25 13.01 -10.10
CA ASP A 247 23.61 13.55 -10.34
C ASP A 247 24.33 12.88 -11.51
N LEU A 248 23.85 11.74 -12.00
CA LEU A 248 24.42 11.00 -13.15
C LEU A 248 23.85 11.45 -14.49
N VAL A 249 22.83 12.30 -14.53
CA VAL A 249 22.12 12.71 -15.75
C VAL A 249 22.00 14.23 -15.83
N ASP A 250 21.76 14.72 -17.02
CA ASP A 250 21.53 16.14 -17.26
C ASP A 250 20.07 16.57 -17.04
N LYS A 251 19.83 17.87 -17.04
CA LYS A 251 18.49 18.44 -16.86
C LYS A 251 17.55 18.08 -18.02
N ALA A 252 18.07 17.95 -19.25
CA ALA A 252 17.25 17.62 -20.41
C ALA A 252 16.64 16.22 -20.28
N TYR A 253 17.42 15.27 -19.80
CA TYR A 253 16.95 13.91 -19.51
C TYR A 253 15.86 13.91 -18.43
N LEU A 254 16.01 14.68 -17.35
CA LEU A 254 15.00 14.77 -16.30
C LEU A 254 13.67 15.36 -16.82
N GLU A 255 13.73 16.34 -17.73
CA GLU A 255 12.51 16.90 -18.36
C GLU A 255 11.82 15.88 -19.28
N GLU A 256 12.58 15.00 -19.92
CA GLU A 256 12.01 13.89 -20.69
C GLU A 256 11.33 12.86 -19.76
N MET A 257 11.95 12.52 -18.63
CA MET A 257 11.37 11.60 -17.62
C MET A 257 10.07 12.11 -17.02
N LYS A 258 9.89 13.44 -16.85
CA LYS A 258 8.62 14.04 -16.42
C LYS A 258 7.45 13.78 -17.38
N LYS A 259 7.74 13.47 -18.64
CA LYS A 259 6.70 13.13 -19.64
C LYS A 259 6.35 11.65 -19.63
N GLN A 260 7.27 10.80 -19.17
CA GLN A 260 7.14 9.34 -19.21
C GLN A 260 6.67 8.74 -17.88
N LEU A 261 7.07 9.36 -16.77
CA LEU A 261 6.73 8.89 -15.43
C LEU A 261 5.61 9.73 -14.82
N PRO A 262 4.83 9.15 -13.90
CA PRO A 262 3.99 9.94 -12.99
C PRO A 262 4.82 10.95 -12.21
N GLU A 263 4.16 11.82 -11.45
CA GLU A 263 4.83 12.79 -10.58
C GLU A 263 5.88 12.10 -9.70
N PHE A 264 7.13 12.58 -9.74
CA PHE A 264 8.23 12.03 -8.98
C PHE A 264 9.11 13.14 -8.39
N ILE A 265 9.84 12.81 -7.33
CA ILE A 265 10.81 13.70 -6.69
C ILE A 265 12.21 13.27 -7.14
N PRO A 266 12.94 14.13 -7.86
CA PRO A 266 14.33 13.85 -8.24
C PRO A 266 15.25 14.09 -7.04
N ILE A 267 16.07 13.10 -6.69
CA ILE A 267 17.02 13.15 -5.58
C ILE A 267 18.39 12.58 -5.96
N SER A 268 19.40 12.94 -5.21
CA SER A 268 20.65 12.17 -5.10
C SER A 268 20.94 11.92 -3.63
N ALA A 269 20.77 10.68 -3.19
CA ALA A 269 21.05 10.31 -1.81
C ALA A 269 22.55 10.45 -1.48
N ASP A 270 23.42 10.11 -2.43
CA ASP A 270 24.89 10.22 -2.28
C ASP A 270 25.37 11.68 -2.19
N LYS A 271 24.82 12.57 -3.02
CA LYS A 271 25.16 14.00 -3.05
C LYS A 271 24.27 14.85 -2.13
N LYS A 272 23.37 14.24 -1.38
CA LYS A 272 22.38 14.91 -0.50
C LYS A 272 21.51 15.95 -1.23
N LEU A 273 21.29 15.75 -2.52
CA LEU A 273 20.48 16.68 -3.33
C LEU A 273 18.99 16.44 -3.05
N ASN A 274 18.27 17.51 -2.75
CA ASN A 274 16.83 17.58 -2.59
C ASN A 274 16.27 16.73 -1.40
N ILE A 275 17.13 16.39 -0.42
CA ILE A 275 16.74 15.57 0.75
C ILE A 275 15.83 16.36 1.69
N ASP A 276 16.06 17.66 1.90
CA ASP A 276 15.22 18.46 2.79
C ASP A 276 13.80 18.64 2.24
N ASN A 277 13.66 18.85 0.92
CA ASN A 277 12.37 18.88 0.27
C ASN A 277 11.66 17.51 0.36
N LEU A 278 12.40 16.41 0.27
CA LEU A 278 11.85 15.07 0.46
C LEU A 278 11.30 14.90 1.89
N LYS A 279 12.03 15.35 2.92
CA LYS A 279 11.56 15.30 4.32
C LYS A 279 10.26 16.09 4.50
N GLU A 280 10.16 17.27 3.87
CA GLU A 280 8.92 18.08 3.90
C GLU A 280 7.77 17.32 3.22
N THR A 281 8.00 16.81 2.01
CA THR A 281 6.98 16.09 1.25
C THR A 281 6.52 14.81 1.98
N ILE A 282 7.40 14.09 2.67
CA ILE A 282 7.05 12.96 3.51
C ILE A 282 6.11 13.41 4.63
N PHE A 283 6.47 14.49 5.34
CA PHE A 283 5.67 15.01 6.45
C PHE A 283 4.26 15.42 6.00
N GLU A 284 4.15 16.10 4.87
CA GLU A 284 2.88 16.51 4.27
C GLU A 284 2.00 15.32 3.86
N ASN A 285 2.57 14.32 3.18
CA ASN A 285 1.82 13.14 2.72
C ASN A 285 1.37 12.23 3.87
N LEU A 286 2.04 12.28 5.02
CA LEU A 286 1.60 11.58 6.23
C LEU A 286 0.44 12.28 6.93
N ASN A 287 0.02 13.47 6.47
CA ASN A 287 -1.03 14.28 7.07
C ASN A 287 -0.81 14.47 8.59
N LEU A 288 0.44 14.69 8.99
CA LEU A 288 0.78 14.95 10.37
C LEU A 288 0.48 16.41 10.72
N VAL A 289 -0.16 16.61 11.85
CA VAL A 289 -0.52 17.93 12.39
C VAL A 289 0.22 18.16 13.69
N ARG A 290 0.73 19.36 13.87
CA ARG A 290 1.35 19.76 15.14
C ARG A 290 0.29 20.33 16.08
N VAL A 291 0.12 19.69 17.22
CA VAL A 291 -0.82 20.09 18.27
C VAL A 291 -0.03 20.72 19.43
N TYR A 292 -0.33 21.97 19.74
CA TYR A 292 0.29 22.68 20.84
C TYR A 292 -0.59 22.55 22.08
N LEU A 293 -0.07 21.92 23.12
CA LEU A 293 -0.81 21.74 24.37
C LEU A 293 -0.87 23.06 25.14
N LYS A 294 -2.06 23.40 25.63
CA LYS A 294 -2.28 24.57 26.48
C LYS A 294 -2.72 24.12 27.88
N PRO A 295 -1.83 24.16 28.88
CA PRO A 295 -2.24 23.91 30.26
C PRO A 295 -3.28 24.94 30.72
N GLN A 296 -4.20 24.51 31.57
CA GLN A 296 -5.26 25.40 32.08
C GLN A 296 -4.65 26.64 32.79
N GLY A 297 -5.07 27.81 32.37
CA GLY A 297 -4.58 29.10 32.94
C GLY A 297 -3.19 29.55 32.45
N ARG A 298 -2.55 28.85 31.51
CA ARG A 298 -1.23 29.22 30.95
C ARG A 298 -1.32 29.42 29.43
N LYS A 299 -0.26 30.03 28.86
CA LYS A 299 -0.10 30.09 27.39
C LYS A 299 0.21 28.69 26.84
N ALA A 300 -0.14 28.44 25.56
CA ALA A 300 0.24 27.23 24.89
C ALA A 300 1.77 27.08 24.84
N ASP A 301 2.27 25.87 25.04
CA ASP A 301 3.68 25.58 24.87
C ASP A 301 3.99 25.47 23.37
N MET A 302 4.68 26.46 22.85
CA MET A 302 5.04 26.54 21.44
C MET A 302 6.36 25.80 21.11
N ASN A 303 7.09 25.38 22.15
CA ASN A 303 8.41 24.77 21.97
C ASN A 303 8.36 23.24 21.84
N ASP A 304 7.30 22.60 22.35
CA ASP A 304 7.14 21.15 22.34
C ASP A 304 5.77 20.74 21.77
N PRO A 305 5.56 20.88 20.44
CA PRO A 305 4.34 20.42 19.80
C PRO A 305 4.33 18.88 19.69
N LEU A 306 3.16 18.29 19.91
CA LEU A 306 2.92 16.88 19.60
C LEU A 306 2.59 16.72 18.12
N ALA A 307 3.27 15.81 17.43
CA ALA A 307 2.89 15.40 16.10
C ALA A 307 1.81 14.30 16.18
N VAL A 308 0.67 14.53 15.54
CA VAL A 308 -0.47 13.60 15.56
C VAL A 308 -1.01 13.45 14.15
N SER A 309 -1.39 12.24 13.75
CA SER A 309 -2.09 12.05 12.48
C SER A 309 -3.46 12.75 12.53
N TYR A 310 -3.79 13.49 11.47
CA TYR A 310 -5.07 14.20 11.33
C TYR A 310 -6.29 13.27 11.52
N THR A 311 -6.16 12.01 11.12
CA THR A 311 -7.21 10.99 11.30
C THR A 311 -7.48 10.70 12.78
N HIS A 312 -6.47 10.76 13.62
CA HIS A 312 -6.62 10.57 15.07
C HIS A 312 -7.28 11.78 15.75
N LEU A 313 -7.01 13.00 15.29
CA LEU A 313 -7.68 14.20 15.81
C LEU A 313 -9.18 14.16 15.58
N ARG A 314 -9.62 13.74 14.39
CA ARG A 314 -11.03 13.64 14.04
C ARG A 314 -11.79 12.65 14.92
N ALA A 315 -11.14 11.60 15.41
CA ALA A 315 -11.72 10.65 16.37
C ALA A 315 -11.87 11.25 17.79
N HIS A 316 -11.03 12.23 18.14
CA HIS A 316 -11.07 12.92 19.44
C HIS A 316 -11.97 14.17 19.48
N GLU A 317 -12.35 14.73 18.34
CA GLU A 317 -13.32 15.84 18.28
C GLU A 317 -14.72 15.48 18.81
N THR A 318 -15.03 14.20 18.94
CA THR A 318 -16.26 13.74 19.60
C THR A 318 -16.22 13.81 21.14
N LEU A 319 -15.07 14.05 21.74
CA LEU A 319 -14.92 14.31 23.17
C LEU A 319 -15.03 15.81 23.42
N ARG A 320 -16.19 16.26 23.88
CA ARG A 320 -16.61 17.65 24.19
C ARG A 320 -15.78 18.39 25.24
N HIS A 321 -14.49 18.18 25.36
CA HIS A 321 -13.62 18.79 26.36
C HIS A 321 -12.30 19.38 25.82
N LEU A 322 -12.28 19.77 24.56
CA LEU A 322 -11.24 20.66 24.05
C LEU A 322 -11.85 22.05 23.86
N VAL A 323 -11.90 22.81 24.96
CA VAL A 323 -12.11 24.27 24.96
C VAL A 323 -10.75 24.93 25.11
#